data_daa1e00cc35e9827ed1cfb8967507229
#
_entry.id   daa1e00cc35e9827ed1cfb8967507229
#
_cell.length_a   1.000
_cell.length_b   1.000
_cell.length_c   1.000
_cell.angle_alpha   90.00
_cell.angle_beta   90.00
_cell.angle_gamma   90.00
#
_symmetry.space_group_name_H-M   'P 1'
#
loop_
_entity.id
_entity.type
_entity.pdbx_description
1 polymer ?
#
loop_
_entity_poly.entity_id
_entity_poly.type
_entity_poly.pdbx_seq_one_letter_code
_entity_poly.pdbx_strand_id
1 'polypeptide(L)'
;PCVFGGKVILGDNCNFNGMQILGDGSVTIGSNFHSGTECMIITQNHNYEGTCIPYDATYVLKHIVIGDNVWFGNRVIVTGSITIGEGAIIAAGSVVCKDVPPLAIVGENPAKVIKYRNKEHYFDLKVKGMFH
;
A
#
# COMPACT_ATOMS: atom_id res chain seq x y z
N PRO A 1 -9.46 -2.15 -14.99
CA PRO A 1 -9.76 -0.76 -14.59
C PRO A 1 -9.32 -0.48 -13.15
N CYS A 2 -9.06 0.80 -12.86
CA CYS A 2 -8.75 1.27 -11.51
C CYS A 2 -9.96 2.02 -10.96
N VAL A 3 -10.26 1.78 -9.68
CA VAL A 3 -11.34 2.48 -8.97
C VAL A 3 -10.74 3.08 -7.70
N PHE A 4 -10.84 4.41 -7.56
CA PHE A 4 -10.31 5.13 -6.41
C PHE A 4 -11.45 5.82 -5.67
N GLY A 5 -11.73 5.36 -4.45
CA GLY A 5 -12.66 6.00 -3.54
C GLY A 5 -11.93 6.84 -2.50
N GLY A 6 -12.67 7.69 -1.78
CA GLY A 6 -12.11 8.51 -0.71
C GLY A 6 -11.14 9.58 -1.20
N LYS A 7 -10.16 9.92 -0.36
CA LYS A 7 -9.10 10.88 -0.67
C LYS A 7 -7.84 10.17 -1.10
N VAL A 8 -7.44 10.37 -2.36
CA VAL A 8 -6.22 9.79 -2.92
C VAL A 8 -5.32 10.91 -3.41
N ILE A 9 -4.09 10.95 -2.91
CA ILE A 9 -3.05 11.90 -3.33
C ILE A 9 -1.91 11.07 -3.93
N LEU A 10 -1.53 11.39 -5.16
CA LEU A 10 -0.50 10.67 -5.89
C LEU A 10 0.69 11.59 -6.19
N GLY A 11 1.90 11.03 -6.08
CA GLY A 11 3.09 11.66 -6.64
C GLY A 11 3.17 11.47 -8.15
N ASP A 12 4.35 11.68 -8.71
CA ASP A 12 4.60 11.57 -10.13
C ASP A 12 4.91 10.12 -10.54
N ASN A 13 4.66 9.80 -11.80
CA ASN A 13 5.01 8.50 -12.39
C ASN A 13 4.44 7.31 -11.61
N CYS A 14 3.15 7.37 -11.28
CA CYS A 14 2.47 6.24 -10.66
C CYS A 14 1.83 5.35 -11.74
N ASN A 15 2.10 4.07 -11.66
CA ASN A 15 1.66 3.08 -12.64
C ASN A 15 0.79 2.01 -11.97
N PHE A 16 -0.47 1.98 -12.34
CA PHE A 16 -1.46 1.06 -11.79
C PHE A 16 -1.93 0.07 -12.85
N ASN A 17 -2.20 -1.15 -12.43
CA ASN A 17 -2.72 -2.21 -13.30
C ASN A 17 -3.95 -2.87 -12.66
N GLY A 18 -5.06 -2.12 -12.54
CA GLY A 18 -6.29 -2.64 -11.95
C GLY A 18 -6.38 -2.49 -10.43
N MET A 19 -5.82 -1.41 -9.88
CA MET A 19 -5.90 -1.08 -8.46
C MET A 19 -7.32 -0.68 -8.06
N GLN A 20 -7.79 -1.18 -6.91
CA GLN A 20 -8.99 -0.70 -6.25
C GLN A 20 -8.62 -0.07 -4.90
N ILE A 21 -9.08 1.15 -4.68
CA ILE A 21 -8.96 1.83 -3.39
C ILE A 21 -10.38 2.03 -2.89
N LEU A 22 -10.73 1.34 -1.81
CA LEU A 22 -12.10 1.25 -1.31
C LEU A 22 -12.23 1.98 0.03
N GLY A 23 -13.35 2.68 0.19
CA GLY A 23 -13.69 3.38 1.43
C GLY A 23 -13.46 4.87 1.37
N ASP A 24 -13.86 5.57 2.46
CA ASP A 24 -13.81 7.02 2.56
C ASP A 24 -12.60 7.55 3.34
N GLY A 25 -11.67 6.67 3.68
CA GLY A 25 -10.40 7.06 4.29
C GLY A 25 -9.47 7.72 3.29
N SER A 26 -8.19 7.84 3.62
CA SER A 26 -7.21 8.50 2.77
C SER A 26 -6.05 7.60 2.40
N VAL A 27 -5.51 7.80 1.20
CA VAL A 27 -4.30 7.15 0.72
C VAL A 27 -3.40 8.19 0.09
N THR A 28 -2.16 8.26 0.55
CA THR A 28 -1.12 9.08 -0.06
C THR A 28 -0.07 8.14 -0.63
N ILE A 29 0.20 8.27 -1.92
CA ILE A 29 1.20 7.46 -2.62
C ILE A 29 2.27 8.37 -3.17
N GLY A 30 3.52 8.08 -2.89
CA GLY A 30 4.66 8.83 -3.40
C GLY A 30 4.90 8.61 -4.90
N SER A 31 6.03 9.08 -5.38
CA SER A 31 6.39 8.99 -6.80
C SER A 31 6.95 7.63 -7.17
N ASN A 32 6.87 7.29 -8.46
CA ASN A 32 7.40 6.05 -9.04
C ASN A 32 6.79 4.78 -8.43
N PHE A 33 5.52 4.84 -8.08
CA PHE A 33 4.78 3.68 -7.58
C PHE A 33 4.39 2.76 -8.74
N HIS A 34 4.58 1.46 -8.56
CA HIS A 34 4.13 0.46 -9.52
C HIS A 34 3.32 -0.61 -8.81
N SER A 35 2.16 -0.97 -9.36
CA SER A 35 1.39 -2.09 -8.88
C SER A 35 1.13 -3.11 -9.98
N GLY A 36 1.11 -4.38 -9.60
CA GLY A 36 0.61 -5.45 -10.43
C GLY A 36 -0.92 -5.40 -10.53
N THR A 37 -1.51 -6.47 -11.02
CA THR A 37 -2.96 -6.56 -11.24
C THR A 37 -3.71 -6.93 -9.96
N GLU A 38 -4.98 -6.55 -9.91
CA GLU A 38 -5.92 -6.95 -8.86
C GLU A 38 -5.46 -6.59 -7.44
N CYS A 39 -4.78 -5.46 -7.28
CA CYS A 39 -4.42 -4.94 -5.97
C CYS A 39 -5.58 -4.20 -5.33
N MET A 40 -5.62 -4.19 -4.00
CA MET A 40 -6.69 -3.54 -3.25
C MET A 40 -6.14 -2.83 -2.02
N ILE A 41 -6.57 -1.60 -1.82
CA ILE A 41 -6.30 -0.84 -0.59
C ILE A 41 -7.64 -0.56 0.07
N ILE A 42 -7.80 -1.01 1.30
CA ILE A 42 -9.05 -0.87 2.06
C ILE A 42 -8.89 0.22 3.10
N THR A 43 -9.65 1.29 2.97
CA THR A 43 -9.52 2.48 3.81
C THR A 43 -10.63 2.63 4.84
N GLN A 44 -11.51 1.66 4.97
CA GLN A 44 -12.54 1.68 6.00
C GLN A 44 -13.00 0.28 6.36
N ASN A 45 -13.47 0.12 7.58
CA ASN A 45 -14.15 -1.07 8.05
C ASN A 45 -15.50 -0.69 8.63
N HIS A 46 -16.40 -1.65 8.65
CA HIS A 46 -17.58 -1.57 9.52
C HIS A 46 -17.15 -1.55 10.99
N ASN A 47 -17.93 -0.87 11.82
CA ASN A 47 -17.64 -0.80 13.26
C ASN A 47 -18.32 -1.96 13.98
N TYR A 48 -17.54 -3.02 14.28
CA TYR A 48 -18.04 -4.19 15.00
C TYR A 48 -18.11 -3.98 16.53
N GLU A 49 -17.55 -2.89 17.04
CA GLU A 49 -17.62 -2.50 18.45
C GLU A 49 -18.72 -1.48 18.72
N GLY A 50 -19.61 -1.26 17.75
CA GLY A 50 -20.71 -0.33 17.85
C GLY A 50 -21.93 -0.93 18.56
N THR A 51 -23.13 -0.57 18.09
CA THR A 51 -24.39 -0.87 18.78
C THR A 51 -25.18 -2.03 18.18
N CYS A 52 -24.69 -2.68 17.14
CA CYS A 52 -25.35 -3.81 16.47
C CYS A 52 -24.36 -4.94 16.13
N ILE A 53 -24.88 -6.15 15.98
CA ILE A 53 -24.15 -7.32 15.51
C ILE A 53 -24.63 -7.63 14.09
N PRO A 54 -23.73 -7.97 13.13
CA PRO A 54 -22.27 -8.14 13.23
C PRO A 54 -21.50 -6.83 13.32
N TYR A 55 -22.10 -5.71 12.97
CA TYR A 55 -21.57 -4.36 13.07
C TYR A 55 -22.73 -3.35 12.98
N ASP A 56 -22.49 -2.11 13.41
CA ASP A 56 -23.50 -1.06 13.30
C ASP A 56 -23.39 -0.29 11.97
N ALA A 57 -24.13 0.82 11.86
CA ALA A 57 -24.16 1.64 10.65
C ALA A 57 -22.97 2.61 10.53
N THR A 58 -22.03 2.58 11.47
CA THR A 58 -20.87 3.48 11.46
C THR A 58 -19.65 2.78 10.86
N TYR A 59 -18.66 3.58 10.48
CA TYR A 59 -17.42 3.10 9.85
C TYR A 59 -16.21 3.58 10.62
N VAL A 60 -15.15 2.79 10.56
CA VAL A 60 -13.83 3.16 11.06
C VAL A 60 -12.95 3.46 9.86
N LEU A 61 -12.56 4.72 9.70
CA LEU A 61 -11.74 5.14 8.56
C LEU A 61 -10.25 4.86 8.83
N LYS A 62 -9.54 4.53 7.76
CA LYS A 62 -8.10 4.24 7.79
C LYS A 62 -7.37 5.23 6.91
N HIS A 63 -6.10 5.46 7.23
CA HIS A 63 -5.23 6.37 6.50
C HIS A 63 -3.92 5.67 6.20
N ILE A 64 -3.63 5.52 4.91
CA ILE A 64 -2.48 4.77 4.42
C ILE A 64 -1.51 5.74 3.75
N VAL A 65 -0.23 5.62 4.08
CA VAL A 65 0.84 6.40 3.46
C VAL A 65 1.84 5.44 2.83
N ILE A 66 2.07 5.60 1.53
CA ILE A 66 3.03 4.82 0.76
C ILE A 66 4.12 5.77 0.27
N GLY A 67 5.36 5.48 0.61
CA GLY A 67 6.51 6.30 0.21
C GLY A 67 6.84 6.19 -1.28
N ASP A 68 7.95 6.80 -1.68
CA ASP A 68 8.41 6.77 -3.07
C ASP A 68 8.99 5.40 -3.44
N ASN A 69 8.95 5.09 -4.73
CA ASN A 69 9.65 3.94 -5.31
C ASN A 69 9.20 2.59 -4.74
N VAL A 70 7.91 2.46 -4.43
CA VAL A 70 7.32 1.25 -3.90
C VAL A 70 6.75 0.39 -5.04
N TRP A 71 6.96 -0.91 -4.94
CA TRP A 71 6.45 -1.87 -5.90
C TRP A 71 5.53 -2.90 -5.22
N PHE A 72 4.29 -3.01 -5.71
CA PHE A 72 3.35 -4.07 -5.33
C PHE A 72 3.33 -5.16 -6.41
N GLY A 73 3.53 -6.39 -6.03
CA GLY A 73 3.21 -7.51 -6.89
C GLY A 73 1.70 -7.65 -7.12
N ASN A 74 1.28 -8.67 -7.85
CA ASN A 74 -0.14 -8.89 -8.12
C ASN A 74 -0.91 -9.27 -6.85
N ARG A 75 -2.17 -8.87 -6.79
CA ARG A 75 -3.11 -9.25 -5.72
C ARG A 75 -2.64 -8.89 -4.31
N VAL A 76 -1.96 -7.78 -4.17
CA VAL A 76 -1.59 -7.25 -2.86
C VAL A 76 -2.80 -6.56 -2.24
N ILE A 77 -3.06 -6.84 -0.97
CA ILE A 77 -4.11 -6.19 -0.19
C ILE A 77 -3.45 -5.40 0.94
N VAL A 78 -3.82 -4.13 1.06
CA VAL A 78 -3.39 -3.27 2.16
C VAL A 78 -4.60 -2.89 2.99
N THR A 79 -4.54 -3.09 4.29
CA THR A 79 -5.61 -2.73 5.22
C THR A 79 -5.03 -2.20 6.53
N GLY A 80 -5.73 -1.26 7.16
CA GLY A 80 -5.27 -0.62 8.39
C GLY A 80 -4.65 0.75 8.14
N SER A 81 -4.46 1.51 9.20
CA SER A 81 -3.76 2.79 9.16
C SER A 81 -2.27 2.52 9.27
N ILE A 82 -1.59 2.45 8.15
CA ILE A 82 -0.19 2.02 8.07
C ILE A 82 0.64 2.89 7.14
N THR A 83 1.95 2.82 7.30
CA THR A 83 2.93 3.45 6.42
C THR A 83 3.78 2.37 5.77
N ILE A 84 3.92 2.45 4.45
CA ILE A 84 4.86 1.64 3.68
C ILE A 84 6.03 2.52 3.27
N GLY A 85 7.23 2.17 3.75
CA GLY A 85 8.43 2.98 3.54
C GLY A 85 8.92 2.99 2.10
N GLU A 86 9.71 4.01 1.75
CA GLU A 86 10.25 4.15 0.40
C GLU A 86 11.04 2.90 -0.04
N GLY A 87 10.92 2.56 -1.30
CA GLY A 87 11.67 1.46 -1.89
C GLY A 87 11.20 0.08 -1.47
N ALA A 88 10.15 -0.04 -0.66
CA ALA A 88 9.61 -1.32 -0.25
C ALA A 88 9.06 -2.11 -1.42
N ILE A 89 9.15 -3.42 -1.35
CA ILE A 89 8.55 -4.35 -2.30
C ILE A 89 7.58 -5.24 -1.54
N ILE A 90 6.35 -5.28 -2.02
CA ILE A 90 5.30 -6.13 -1.45
C ILE A 90 5.08 -7.29 -2.41
N ALA A 91 5.43 -8.50 -1.97
CA ALA A 91 5.33 -9.68 -2.82
C ALA A 91 3.87 -10.00 -3.19
N ALA A 92 3.69 -10.65 -4.33
CA ALA A 92 2.37 -11.01 -4.83
C ALA A 92 1.57 -11.80 -3.78
N GLY A 93 0.28 -11.50 -3.68
CA GLY A 93 -0.65 -12.19 -2.78
C GLY A 93 -0.51 -11.82 -1.30
N SER A 94 0.32 -10.85 -0.96
CA SER A 94 0.53 -10.45 0.44
C SER A 94 -0.62 -9.62 0.97
N VAL A 95 -0.89 -9.75 2.27
CA VAL A 95 -1.82 -8.89 3.00
C VAL A 95 -1.04 -8.07 4.01
N VAL A 96 -0.98 -6.76 3.78
CA VAL A 96 -0.23 -5.81 4.61
C VAL A 96 -1.18 -5.13 5.59
N CYS A 97 -0.97 -5.35 6.87
CA CYS A 97 -1.78 -4.75 7.94
C CYS A 97 -0.95 -4.07 9.04
N LYS A 98 0.35 -3.96 8.84
CA LYS A 98 1.30 -3.27 9.73
C LYS A 98 2.28 -2.47 8.90
N ASP A 99 2.95 -1.50 9.54
CA ASP A 99 3.97 -0.70 8.89
C ASP A 99 5.05 -1.55 8.24
N VAL A 100 5.51 -1.11 7.08
CA VAL A 100 6.59 -1.76 6.34
C VAL A 100 7.80 -0.83 6.34
N PRO A 101 8.96 -1.28 6.82
CA PRO A 101 10.16 -0.46 6.84
C PRO A 101 10.63 -0.08 5.42
N PRO A 102 11.34 1.05 5.27
CA PRO A 102 11.96 1.38 3.99
C PRO A 102 12.86 0.25 3.50
N LEU A 103 12.89 0.04 2.19
CA LEU A 103 13.70 -0.96 1.48
C LEU A 103 13.39 -2.42 1.84
N ALA A 104 12.36 -2.66 2.64
CA ALA A 104 11.97 -4.02 3.02
C ALA A 104 11.28 -4.73 1.85
N ILE A 105 11.54 -6.00 1.73
CA ILE A 105 10.80 -6.92 0.87
C ILE A 105 9.96 -7.78 1.80
N VAL A 106 8.65 -7.63 1.71
CA VAL A 106 7.71 -8.33 2.58
C VAL A 106 6.84 -9.28 1.78
N GLY A 107 6.32 -10.29 2.44
CA GLY A 107 5.41 -11.26 1.82
C GLY A 107 4.53 -11.93 2.84
N GLU A 108 3.61 -12.76 2.36
CA GLU A 108 2.68 -13.58 3.13
C GLU A 108 1.44 -12.83 3.66
N ASN A 109 0.62 -13.54 4.40
CA ASN A 109 -0.58 -13.05 5.06
C ASN A 109 -0.60 -13.56 6.53
N PRO A 110 -0.40 -12.70 7.55
CA PRO A 110 -0.03 -11.29 7.43
C PRO A 110 1.40 -11.12 6.89
N ALA A 111 1.62 -10.02 6.18
CA ALA A 111 2.92 -9.76 5.56
C ALA A 111 4.03 -9.60 6.61
N LYS A 112 5.17 -10.21 6.31
CA LYS A 112 6.37 -10.19 7.17
C LYS A 112 7.56 -9.83 6.32
N VAL A 113 8.57 -9.19 6.93
CA VAL A 113 9.83 -8.90 6.24
C VAL A 113 10.53 -10.22 5.91
N ILE A 114 10.80 -10.40 4.63
CA ILE A 114 11.57 -11.55 4.11
C ILE A 114 13.05 -11.19 4.07
N LYS A 115 13.35 -10.02 3.53
CA LYS A 115 14.70 -9.46 3.41
C LYS A 115 14.62 -7.97 3.09
N TYR A 116 15.76 -7.33 2.91
CA TYR A 116 15.86 -5.93 2.50
C TYR A 116 16.55 -5.83 1.15
N ARG A 117 16.22 -4.78 0.38
CA ARG A 117 17.00 -4.41 -0.80
C ARG A 117 18.44 -4.09 -0.38
N ASN A 118 19.37 -4.24 -1.31
CA ASN A 118 20.72 -3.72 -1.12
C ASN A 118 20.67 -2.20 -1.04
N LYS A 119 21.02 -1.65 0.10
CA LYS A 119 20.92 -0.22 0.40
C LYS A 119 21.78 0.63 -0.53
N GLU A 120 23.02 0.24 -0.73
CA GLU A 120 23.97 0.99 -1.58
C GLU A 120 23.49 1.03 -3.02
N HIS A 121 23.06 -0.11 -3.55
CA HIS A 121 22.52 -0.21 -4.90
C HIS A 121 21.28 0.67 -5.08
N TYR A 122 20.35 0.62 -4.13
CA TYR A 122 19.13 1.43 -4.19
C TYR A 122 19.42 2.92 -4.21
N PHE A 123 20.23 3.41 -3.28
CA PHE A 123 20.52 4.83 -3.19
C PHE A 123 21.42 5.33 -4.32
N ASP A 124 22.28 4.49 -4.87
CA ASP A 124 23.06 4.82 -6.06
C ASP A 124 22.15 5.12 -7.25
N LEU A 125 21.18 4.24 -7.51
CA LEU A 125 20.20 4.43 -8.58
C LEU A 125 19.28 5.62 -8.33
N LYS A 126 18.88 5.84 -7.08
CA LYS A 126 18.05 6.97 -6.71
C LYS A 126 18.75 8.30 -6.98
N VAL A 127 19.99 8.43 -6.56
CA VAL A 127 20.80 9.66 -6.78
C VAL A 127 20.99 9.93 -8.28
N LYS A 128 21.14 8.88 -9.08
CA LYS A 128 21.29 8.99 -10.53
C LYS A 128 19.96 9.25 -11.26
N GLY A 129 18.83 9.23 -10.56
CA GLY A 129 17.52 9.41 -11.17
C GLY A 129 17.09 8.26 -12.08
N MET A 130 17.58 7.04 -11.84
CA MET A 130 17.28 5.87 -12.66
C MET A 130 15.97 5.23 -12.25
N PHE A 131 14.86 5.85 -12.65
CA PHE A 131 13.50 5.37 -12.37
C PHE A 131 12.84 4.83 -13.62
N HIS A 132 12.05 3.79 -13.44
CA HIS A 132 11.28 3.19 -14.52
C HIS A 132 9.94 3.88 -14.73
#